data_279bc144f89140bcbc273f8912e05e18
#
_entry.id   279bc144f89140bcbc273f8912e05e18
#
_cell.length_a   1.000
_cell.length_b   1.000
_cell.length_c   1.000
_cell.angle_alpha   90.00
_cell.angle_beta   90.00
_cell.angle_gamma   90.00
#
_symmetry.space_group_name_H-M   'P 1'
#
loop_
_entity.id
_entity.type
_entity.pdbx_description
1 polymer ?
#
loop_
_entity_poly.entity_id
_entity_poly.type
_entity_poly.pdbx_seq_one_letter_code
_entity_poly.pdbx_strand_id
1 'polypeptide(L)'
;PREFLEQFSLDTLRMVGTLRLGGRNYGLIQTRDGLVHRVLPGNHLGQSDGRITAIEEGKISLTEIVPDGMGGFIERPAALALSE
;
A
#
# COMPACT_ATOMS: atom_id res chain seq x y z
N PRO A 1 14.19 -2.74 9.33
CA PRO A 1 12.97 -2.43 10.10
C PRO A 1 11.78 -2.24 9.18
N ARG A 2 10.61 -2.66 9.64
CA ARG A 2 9.39 -2.55 8.86
C ARG A 2 8.77 -1.17 9.02
N GLU A 3 8.11 -0.71 7.97
CA GLU A 3 7.32 0.51 8.03
C GLU A 3 6.01 0.22 8.77
N PHE A 4 5.42 1.27 9.32
CA PHE A 4 4.24 1.13 10.18
C PHE A 4 3.10 0.35 9.52
N LEU A 5 2.81 0.62 8.26
CA LEU A 5 1.68 -0.01 7.58
C LEU A 5 1.93 -1.46 7.18
N GLU A 6 3.13 -1.99 7.38
CA GLU A 6 3.42 -3.41 7.15
C GLU A 6 2.90 -4.31 8.27
N GLN A 7 2.42 -3.75 9.36
CA GLN A 7 1.80 -4.50 10.45
C GLN A 7 0.41 -5.01 10.10
N PHE A 8 -0.22 -4.41 9.11
CA PHE A 8 -1.63 -4.67 8.80
C PHE A 8 -1.75 -5.49 7.54
N SER A 9 -2.70 -6.43 7.52
CA SER A 9 -3.01 -7.11 6.27
C SER A 9 -3.62 -6.11 5.28
N LEU A 10 -3.36 -6.30 4.01
CA LEU A 10 -3.78 -5.34 2.98
C LEU A 10 -5.28 -5.11 2.99
N ASP A 11 -6.07 -6.15 3.25
CA ASP A 11 -7.53 -6.05 3.23
C ASP A 11 -8.11 -5.27 4.40
N THR A 12 -7.29 -4.89 5.39
CA THR A 12 -7.73 -4.02 6.49
C THR A 12 -7.41 -2.55 6.23
N LEU A 13 -6.71 -2.25 5.15
CA LEU A 13 -6.29 -0.90 4.80
C LEU A 13 -7.22 -0.35 3.70
N ARG A 14 -7.55 0.93 3.81
CA ARG A 14 -8.42 1.58 2.84
C ARG A 14 -7.73 2.79 2.24
N MET A 15 -7.74 2.88 0.91
CA MET A 15 -7.35 4.13 0.26
C MET A 15 -8.52 5.10 0.33
N VAL A 16 -8.30 6.26 0.94
CA VAL A 16 -9.38 7.24 1.14
C VAL A 16 -9.17 8.52 0.32
N GLY A 17 -8.07 8.63 -0.41
CA GLY A 17 -7.85 9.78 -1.27
C GLY A 17 -6.40 9.94 -1.65
N THR A 18 -6.11 11.09 -2.25
CA THR A 18 -4.74 11.51 -2.55
C THR A 18 -4.56 12.94 -2.04
N LEU A 19 -3.31 13.33 -1.87
CA LEU A 19 -2.97 14.66 -1.40
C LEU A 19 -1.72 15.13 -2.14
N ARG A 20 -1.82 16.31 -2.76
CA ARG A 20 -0.65 16.91 -3.40
C ARG A 20 -0.07 17.96 -2.48
N LEU A 21 1.19 17.78 -2.13
CA LEU A 21 1.84 18.65 -1.17
C LEU A 21 3.33 18.72 -1.48
N GLY A 22 3.87 19.94 -1.62
CA GLY A 22 5.30 20.12 -1.90
C GLY A 22 5.75 19.46 -3.18
N GLY A 23 4.91 19.42 -4.22
CA GLY A 23 5.24 18.78 -5.48
C GLY A 23 5.15 17.26 -5.46
N ARG A 24 4.73 16.66 -4.33
CA ARG A 24 4.57 15.21 -4.19
C ARG A 24 3.11 14.82 -4.17
N ASN A 25 2.82 13.67 -4.77
CA ASN A 25 1.47 13.12 -4.80
C ASN A 25 1.41 11.94 -3.83
N TYR A 26 0.80 12.18 -2.67
CA TYR A 26 0.67 11.16 -1.63
C TYR A 26 -0.61 10.37 -1.83
N GLY A 27 -0.56 9.09 -1.50
CA GLY A 27 -1.76 8.31 -1.27
C GLY A 27 -2.15 8.42 0.20
N LEU A 28 -3.44 8.36 0.48
CA LEU A 28 -3.97 8.43 1.85
C LEU A 28 -4.59 7.09 2.20
N ILE A 29 -4.07 6.48 3.27
CA ILE A 29 -4.47 5.16 3.74
C ILE A 29 -5.07 5.31 5.12
N GLN A 30 -6.27 4.79 5.31
CA GLN A 30 -6.93 4.80 6.61
C GLN A 30 -6.83 3.42 7.24
N THR A 31 -6.40 3.37 8.48
CA THR A 31 -6.38 2.17 9.31
C THR A 31 -7.71 2.03 10.06
N ARG A 32 -7.93 0.88 10.68
CA ARG A 32 -9.21 0.59 11.34
C ARG A 32 -9.55 1.52 12.50
N ASP A 33 -8.53 2.08 13.13
CA ASP A 33 -8.74 3.07 14.20
C ASP A 33 -9.15 4.44 13.68
N GLY A 34 -9.27 4.60 12.35
CA GLY A 34 -9.72 5.83 11.73
C GLY A 34 -8.61 6.81 11.41
N LEU A 35 -7.36 6.52 11.77
CA LEU A 35 -6.25 7.42 11.44
C LEU A 35 -5.89 7.31 9.97
N VAL A 36 -5.47 8.43 9.39
CA VAL A 36 -5.06 8.51 7.99
C VAL A 36 -3.56 8.71 7.91
N HIS A 37 -2.90 7.90 7.09
CA HIS A 37 -1.46 7.89 6.90
C HIS A 37 -1.13 8.26 5.46
N ARG A 38 -0.09 9.07 5.27
CA ARG A 38 0.38 9.44 3.93
C ARG A 38 1.42 8.45 3.46
N VAL A 39 1.34 8.05 2.19
CA VAL A 39 2.32 7.15 1.58
C VAL A 39 2.77 7.69 0.23
N LEU A 40 3.96 7.25 -0.18
CA LEU A 40 4.56 7.61 -1.47
C LEU A 40 5.02 6.33 -2.18
N PRO A 41 5.24 6.40 -3.50
CA PRO A 41 5.90 5.28 -4.19
C PRO A 41 7.22 4.94 -3.49
N GLY A 42 7.47 3.64 -3.36
CA GLY A 42 8.63 3.13 -2.61
C GLY A 42 8.33 2.80 -1.16
N ASN A 43 7.25 3.32 -0.58
CA ASN A 43 6.83 2.93 0.77
C ASN A 43 6.25 1.51 0.75
N HIS A 44 6.23 0.89 1.92
CA HIS A 44 5.77 -0.49 2.08
C HIS A 44 4.52 -0.54 2.96
N LEU A 45 3.61 -1.45 2.61
CA LEU A 45 2.41 -1.69 3.40
C LEU A 45 1.91 -3.11 3.14
N GLY A 46 1.06 -3.58 4.07
CA GLY A 46 0.57 -4.96 4.00
C GLY A 46 1.58 -5.94 4.55
N GLN A 47 1.17 -7.20 4.67
CA GLN A 47 1.99 -8.24 5.30
C GLN A 47 2.71 -9.14 4.31
N SER A 48 2.67 -8.81 3.03
CA SER A 48 3.30 -9.59 1.96
C SER A 48 4.41 -8.78 1.26
N ASP A 49 5.16 -8.01 2.02
CA ASP A 49 6.27 -7.19 1.51
C ASP A 49 5.83 -6.27 0.38
N GLY A 50 4.62 -5.73 0.47
CA GLY A 50 4.06 -4.89 -0.57
C GLY A 50 4.78 -3.55 -0.67
N ARG A 51 5.30 -3.25 -1.87
CA ARG A 51 5.96 -1.98 -2.15
C ARG A 51 5.12 -1.18 -3.14
N ILE A 52 4.80 0.05 -2.78
CA ILE A 52 4.01 0.93 -3.64
C ILE A 52 4.81 1.28 -4.89
N THR A 53 4.22 1.06 -6.05
CA THR A 53 4.83 1.37 -7.34
C THR A 53 4.23 2.60 -8.01
N ALA A 54 2.95 2.88 -7.76
CA ALA A 54 2.28 4.03 -8.36
C ALA A 54 1.10 4.48 -7.52
N ILE A 55 0.86 5.78 -7.51
CA ILE A 55 -0.29 6.38 -6.84
C ILE A 55 -1.06 7.17 -7.89
N GLU A 56 -2.30 6.76 -8.13
CA GLU A 56 -3.21 7.43 -9.05
C GLU A 56 -4.41 7.91 -8.26
N GLU A 57 -5.27 8.72 -8.88
CA GLU A 57 -6.45 9.25 -8.18
C GLU A 57 -7.35 8.15 -7.64
N GLY A 58 -7.51 7.09 -8.40
CA GLY A 58 -8.45 6.02 -8.08
C GLY A 58 -7.83 4.79 -7.44
N LYS A 59 -6.50 4.70 -7.36
CA LYS A 59 -5.88 3.50 -6.79
C LYS A 59 -4.42 3.70 -6.44
N ILE A 60 -3.97 2.87 -5.51
CA ILE A 60 -2.55 2.71 -5.16
C ILE A 60 -2.15 1.32 -5.63
N SER A 61 -1.16 1.26 -6.52
CA SER A 61 -0.63 0.00 -7.05
C SER A 61 0.58 -0.44 -6.26
N LEU A 62 0.70 -1.74 -6.01
CA LEU A 62 1.85 -2.30 -5.32
C LEU A 62 2.30 -3.59 -5.97
N THR A 63 3.53 -3.96 -5.64
CA THR A 63 4.07 -5.29 -5.94
C THR A 63 4.29 -5.98 -4.62
N GLU A 64 3.69 -7.16 -4.46
CA GLU A 64 3.87 -8.01 -3.29
C GLU A 64 4.81 -9.16 -3.60
N ILE A 65 5.42 -9.71 -2.55
CA ILE A 65 6.29 -10.88 -2.67
C ILE A 65 5.64 -11.98 -1.85
N VAL A 66 5.34 -13.10 -2.52
CA VAL A 66 4.64 -14.21 -1.87
C VAL A 66 5.36 -15.53 -2.17
N PRO A 67 5.23 -16.54 -1.28
CA PRO A 67 5.82 -17.85 -1.55
C PRO A 67 5.24 -18.46 -2.82
N ASP A 68 6.10 -19.14 -3.59
CA ASP A 68 5.68 -19.81 -4.83
C ASP A 68 5.20 -21.24 -4.59
N GLY A 69 5.28 -21.74 -3.34
CA GLY A 69 4.89 -23.09 -2.99
C GLY A 69 5.99 -24.13 -3.24
N MET A 70 7.15 -23.71 -3.70
CA MET A 70 8.26 -24.59 -4.07
C MET A 70 9.58 -24.20 -3.40
N GLY A 71 9.50 -23.46 -2.29
CA GLY A 71 10.68 -23.02 -1.54
C GLY A 71 11.23 -21.68 -1.99
N GLY A 72 10.63 -21.04 -3.00
CA GLY A 72 11.03 -19.74 -3.50
C GLY A 72 9.91 -18.71 -3.32
N PHE A 73 10.09 -17.58 -3.98
CA PHE A 73 9.14 -16.45 -3.90
C PHE A 73 8.87 -15.92 -5.31
N ILE A 74 7.68 -15.35 -5.48
CA ILE A 74 7.34 -14.65 -6.72
C ILE A 74 6.75 -13.29 -6.38
N GLU A 75 6.87 -12.36 -7.30
CA GLU A 75 6.19 -11.08 -7.22
C GLU A 75 4.79 -11.20 -7.83
N ARG A 76 3.85 -10.48 -7.25
CA ARG A 76 2.51 -10.37 -7.83
C ARG A 76 1.98 -8.95 -7.70
N PRO A 77 1.20 -8.46 -8.66
CA PRO A 77 0.57 -7.14 -8.54
C PRO A 77 -0.57 -7.18 -7.53
N ALA A 78 -0.75 -6.06 -6.83
CA ALA A 78 -1.89 -5.84 -5.97
C ALA A 78 -2.25 -4.36 -6.03
N ALA A 79 -3.42 -4.01 -5.55
CA ALA A 79 -3.85 -2.62 -5.54
C ALA A 79 -4.87 -2.37 -4.44
N LEU A 80 -4.91 -1.12 -3.98
CA LEU A 80 -5.99 -0.61 -3.16
C LEU A 80 -6.75 0.38 -4.01
N ALA A 81 -8.00 0.05 -4.34
CA ALA A 81 -8.87 0.98 -5.04
C ALA A 81 -9.41 2.02 -4.07
N LEU A 82 -9.67 3.22 -4.59
CA LEU A 82 -10.27 4.27 -3.78
C LEU A 82 -11.58 3.78 -3.18
N SER A 83 -11.69 3.90 -1.88
CA SER A 83 -12.89 3.49 -1.14
C SER A 83 -13.97 4.55 -1.30
N GLU A 84 -15.15 4.12 -1.67
CA GLU A 84 -16.28 5.02 -1.83
C GLU A 84 -17.24 4.98 -0.68
#